data_26de6a47bd4126e7f6526890a5b6b960
#
_entry.id   26de6a47bd4126e7f6526890a5b6b960
#
_cell.length_a   1.000
_cell.length_b   1.000
_cell.length_c   1.000
_cell.angle_alpha   90.00
_cell.angle_beta   90.00
_cell.angle_gamma   90.00
#
_symmetry.space_group_name_H-M   'P 1'
#
loop_
_entity.id
_entity.type
_entity.pdbx_description
1 polymer ?
#
loop_
_entity_poly.entity_id
_entity_poly.type
_entity_poly.pdbx_seq_one_letter_code
_entity_poly.pdbx_strand_id
1 'polypeptide(L)'
;MAREGRFWAKVAPVTSHFASIGIALASSDDMQALVERVADEAEYVEVPGGVYLVWTGGDGPELWLQCDAEDNLVGMNPHFAGPTRMRVGLVAEIDRPGQTGLDGAMYGWVNPPGDDAESGDYPLVFDCPDAAMHAELELPCVVTVQLAAFAHHLSVWDDVDDYDRERDGDDTQLSSQAFIPAGLLRPEGDEDPPPPVAYAIVTGHVLAAEVRENPLTGLRYQWAAVATHGGTLDIVAEMSLVTREIREGSVVSGGFWLSGQIVDDEDALDDATDA
;
A
#
# COMPACT_ATOMS: atom_id res chain seq x y z
N MET A 1 36.69 -14.00 -5.17
CA MET A 1 36.40 -14.50 -6.52
C MET A 1 35.00 -15.14 -6.49
N ALA A 2 34.06 -14.45 -7.12
CA ALA A 2 32.76 -14.91 -7.62
C ALA A 2 31.75 -15.53 -6.63
N ARG A 3 30.96 -14.69 -5.96
CA ARG A 3 29.60 -15.01 -5.49
C ARG A 3 28.54 -14.05 -6.03
N GLU A 4 28.81 -13.35 -7.12
CA GLU A 4 27.96 -12.27 -7.69
C GLU A 4 26.75 -12.74 -8.53
N GLY A 5 26.42 -14.02 -8.61
CA GLY A 5 25.53 -14.52 -9.67
C GLY A 5 24.16 -15.06 -9.27
N ARG A 6 23.76 -15.08 -7.97
CA ARG A 6 22.53 -15.78 -7.56
C ARG A 6 21.43 -14.95 -6.92
N PHE A 7 21.67 -13.70 -6.64
CA PHE A 7 20.75 -12.86 -5.88
C PHE A 7 19.51 -12.38 -6.66
N TRP A 8 19.69 -12.13 -7.96
CA TRP A 8 18.68 -11.44 -8.79
C TRP A 8 17.65 -12.34 -9.51
N ALA A 9 17.72 -13.64 -9.37
CA ALA A 9 16.89 -14.57 -10.15
C ALA A 9 15.46 -14.78 -9.62
N LYS A 10 15.06 -14.15 -8.50
CA LYS A 10 13.77 -14.39 -7.84
C LYS A 10 12.88 -13.16 -7.62
N VAL A 11 13.35 -11.97 -7.91
CA VAL A 11 12.48 -10.78 -7.83
C VAL A 11 11.72 -10.70 -9.15
N ALA A 12 10.45 -11.13 -9.15
CA ALA A 12 9.52 -10.80 -10.22
C ALA A 12 9.45 -9.26 -10.33
N PRO A 13 9.23 -8.67 -11.52
CA PRO A 13 9.24 -7.24 -11.69
C PRO A 13 8.07 -6.58 -10.90
N VAL A 14 8.35 -6.14 -9.68
CA VAL A 14 7.47 -5.30 -8.86
C VAL A 14 7.68 -3.82 -9.25
N THR A 15 7.97 -3.56 -10.52
CA THR A 15 8.38 -2.22 -11.00
C THR A 15 7.25 -1.19 -10.96
N SER A 16 6.00 -1.61 -11.00
CA SER A 16 4.85 -0.70 -11.03
C SER A 16 4.60 0.02 -9.70
N HIS A 17 4.83 -0.61 -8.55
CA HIS A 17 4.57 0.01 -7.25
C HIS A 17 5.58 1.12 -6.93
N PHE A 18 6.85 0.93 -7.28
CA PHE A 18 7.88 1.96 -7.11
C PHE A 18 7.59 3.22 -7.94
N ALA A 19 7.06 3.06 -9.16
CA ALA A 19 6.72 4.19 -10.01
C ALA A 19 5.61 5.08 -9.43
N SER A 20 4.70 4.50 -8.65
CA SER A 20 3.61 5.21 -7.97
C SER A 20 4.09 6.20 -6.89
N ILE A 21 5.32 6.05 -6.41
CA ILE A 21 5.98 6.99 -5.49
C ILE A 21 7.17 7.71 -6.13
N GLY A 22 7.22 7.77 -7.47
CA GLY A 22 8.23 8.51 -8.22
C GLY A 22 9.58 7.80 -8.33
N ILE A 23 9.64 6.46 -8.26
CA ILE A 23 10.87 5.68 -8.44
C ILE A 23 10.73 4.82 -9.69
N ALA A 24 11.52 5.12 -10.73
CA ALA A 24 11.54 4.34 -11.96
C ALA A 24 12.69 3.32 -11.93
N LEU A 25 12.36 2.05 -12.10
CA LEU A 25 13.31 0.94 -12.15
C LEU A 25 13.14 0.23 -13.51
N ALA A 26 14.09 0.43 -14.41
CA ALA A 26 14.07 -0.18 -15.74
C ALA A 26 15.02 -1.38 -15.87
N SER A 27 15.97 -1.52 -14.94
CA SER A 27 17.00 -2.55 -14.98
C SER A 27 17.43 -3.00 -13.57
N SER A 28 18.15 -4.11 -13.49
CA SER A 28 18.81 -4.56 -12.26
C SER A 28 19.88 -3.58 -11.77
N ASP A 29 20.53 -2.87 -12.67
CA ASP A 29 21.55 -1.87 -12.33
C ASP A 29 20.89 -0.65 -11.64
N ASP A 30 19.69 -0.24 -12.07
CA ASP A 30 18.91 0.82 -11.41
C ASP A 30 18.51 0.40 -10.00
N MET A 31 18.10 -0.87 -9.84
CA MET A 31 17.75 -1.44 -8.53
C MET A 31 18.97 -1.45 -7.60
N GLN A 32 20.13 -1.89 -8.08
CA GLN A 32 21.34 -1.89 -7.28
C GLN A 32 21.74 -0.48 -6.87
N ALA A 33 21.73 0.48 -7.80
CA ALA A 33 22.06 1.88 -7.51
C ALA A 33 21.07 2.50 -6.50
N LEU A 34 19.79 2.14 -6.58
CA LEU A 34 18.78 2.56 -5.61
C LEU A 34 19.10 2.00 -4.21
N VAL A 35 19.36 0.70 -4.11
CA VAL A 35 19.68 0.04 -2.83
C VAL A 35 20.93 0.65 -2.19
N GLU A 36 22.03 0.84 -2.95
CA GLU A 36 23.25 1.46 -2.45
C GLU A 36 22.98 2.87 -1.92
N ARG A 37 22.20 3.67 -2.63
CA ARG A 37 21.86 5.03 -2.20
C ARG A 37 20.97 5.07 -0.98
N VAL A 38 19.96 4.20 -0.94
CA VAL A 38 19.00 4.10 0.19
C VAL A 38 19.71 3.65 1.45
N ALA A 39 20.58 2.63 1.37
CA ALA A 39 21.28 2.07 2.53
C ALA A 39 22.18 3.08 3.26
N ASP A 40 22.73 4.08 2.54
CA ASP A 40 23.57 5.13 3.13
C ASP A 40 22.78 6.14 3.97
N GLU A 41 21.47 6.30 3.69
CA GLU A 41 20.60 7.32 4.32
C GLU A 41 19.52 6.69 5.23
N ALA A 42 19.36 5.35 5.19
CA ALA A 42 18.29 4.63 5.87
C ALA A 42 18.49 4.54 7.38
N GLU A 43 17.39 4.55 8.10
CA GLU A 43 17.32 4.17 9.50
C GLU A 43 17.45 2.65 9.65
N TYR A 44 18.24 2.21 10.64
CA TYR A 44 18.46 0.81 10.95
C TYR A 44 17.50 0.36 12.05
N VAL A 45 16.62 -0.60 11.76
CA VAL A 45 15.62 -1.13 12.70
C VAL A 45 15.82 -2.63 12.89
N GLU A 46 16.31 -3.04 14.07
CA GLU A 46 16.41 -4.46 14.44
C GLU A 46 15.04 -5.07 14.70
N VAL A 47 14.79 -6.24 14.10
CA VAL A 47 13.54 -6.97 14.26
C VAL A 47 13.80 -8.47 14.40
N PRO A 48 12.84 -9.28 14.89
CA PRO A 48 12.96 -10.72 14.87
C PRO A 48 13.25 -11.26 13.46
N GLY A 49 14.35 -11.98 13.29
CA GLY A 49 14.73 -12.59 12.02
C GLY A 49 15.59 -11.74 11.10
N GLY A 50 15.91 -10.50 11.46
CA GLY A 50 16.80 -9.66 10.64
C GLY A 50 16.72 -8.17 10.95
N VAL A 51 16.78 -7.35 9.91
CA VAL A 51 16.84 -5.90 9.99
C VAL A 51 16.04 -5.27 8.87
N TYR A 52 15.36 -4.18 9.16
CA TYR A 52 14.89 -3.23 8.15
C TYR A 52 15.88 -2.06 8.04
N LEU A 53 16.22 -1.68 6.79
CA LEU A 53 16.79 -0.37 6.48
C LEU A 53 15.66 0.46 5.89
N VAL A 54 15.21 1.47 6.64
CA VAL A 54 14.04 2.27 6.29
C VAL A 54 14.48 3.64 5.80
N TRP A 55 14.24 3.90 4.54
CA TRP A 55 14.41 5.24 3.97
C TRP A 55 13.07 5.95 3.90
N THR A 56 13.02 7.20 4.40
CA THR A 56 11.84 8.06 4.37
C THR A 56 12.11 9.30 3.55
N GLY A 57 11.24 9.59 2.58
CA GLY A 57 11.35 10.73 1.68
C GLY A 57 10.68 12.02 2.19
N GLY A 58 10.49 12.15 3.49
CA GLY A 58 9.87 13.32 4.14
C GLY A 58 8.34 13.33 3.98
N ASP A 59 7.81 13.67 2.82
CA ASP A 59 6.36 13.84 2.61
C ASP A 59 5.66 12.57 2.10
N GLY A 60 6.05 11.40 2.62
CA GLY A 60 5.30 10.16 2.48
C GLY A 60 5.97 8.99 1.79
N PRO A 61 6.80 9.11 0.74
CA PRO A 61 7.40 7.95 0.11
C PRO A 61 8.44 7.27 1.01
N GLU A 62 8.32 5.95 1.14
CA GLU A 62 9.22 5.13 1.94
C GLU A 62 9.74 3.93 1.14
N LEU A 63 10.93 3.47 1.53
CA LEU A 63 11.52 2.22 1.06
C LEU A 63 11.97 1.39 2.25
N TRP A 64 11.45 0.18 2.33
CA TRP A 64 11.74 -0.80 3.37
C TRP A 64 12.61 -1.91 2.78
N LEU A 65 13.93 -1.83 3.01
CA LEU A 65 14.87 -2.87 2.62
C LEU A 65 14.92 -3.91 3.73
N GLN A 66 14.80 -5.17 3.37
CA GLN A 66 14.77 -6.31 4.27
C GLN A 66 16.10 -7.06 4.21
N CYS A 67 16.81 -7.12 5.32
CA CYS A 67 18.05 -7.89 5.46
C CYS A 67 17.82 -9.05 6.43
N ASP A 68 18.24 -10.25 6.04
CA ASP A 68 18.19 -11.42 6.92
C ASP A 68 19.24 -11.35 8.04
N ALA A 69 19.25 -12.34 8.93
CA ALA A 69 20.19 -12.40 10.06
C ALA A 69 21.68 -12.55 9.65
N GLU A 70 21.95 -12.84 8.37
CA GLU A 70 23.26 -12.90 7.77
C GLU A 70 23.61 -11.64 6.96
N ASP A 71 22.86 -10.54 7.13
CA ASP A 71 22.99 -9.26 6.42
C ASP A 71 22.78 -9.35 4.88
N ASN A 72 22.09 -10.38 4.39
CA ASN A 72 21.75 -10.44 2.97
C ASN A 72 20.44 -9.66 2.72
N LEU A 73 20.43 -8.81 1.70
CA LEU A 73 19.21 -8.19 1.22
C LEU A 73 18.28 -9.26 0.62
N VAL A 74 17.13 -9.49 1.23
CA VAL A 74 16.16 -10.53 0.84
C VAL A 74 14.88 -9.95 0.23
N GLY A 75 14.61 -8.65 0.45
CA GLY A 75 13.44 -7.96 -0.10
C GLY A 75 13.57 -6.45 -0.07
N MET A 76 12.69 -5.77 -0.80
CA MET A 76 12.51 -4.32 -0.75
C MET A 76 11.06 -3.99 -1.10
N ASN A 77 10.38 -3.29 -0.19
CA ASN A 77 8.98 -2.88 -0.35
C ASN A 77 8.86 -1.35 -0.39
N PRO A 78 8.17 -0.78 -1.38
CA PRO A 78 7.77 0.61 -1.34
C PRO A 78 6.57 0.77 -0.40
N HIS A 79 6.51 1.88 0.29
CA HIS A 79 5.35 2.31 1.06
C HIS A 79 5.12 3.81 0.88
N PHE A 80 3.94 4.28 1.29
CA PHE A 80 3.63 5.69 1.32
C PHE A 80 2.95 6.01 2.67
N ALA A 81 3.70 6.64 3.57
CA ALA A 81 3.21 7.07 4.87
C ALA A 81 2.44 8.39 4.74
N GLY A 82 1.15 8.28 4.40
CA GLY A 82 0.24 9.42 4.26
C GLY A 82 -0.50 9.78 5.55
N PRO A 83 -1.33 10.86 5.51
CA PRO A 83 -2.03 11.33 6.69
C PRO A 83 -3.28 10.52 7.04
N THR A 84 -3.76 9.62 6.15
CA THR A 84 -5.03 8.92 6.41
C THR A 84 -4.85 7.81 7.43
N ARG A 85 -5.89 7.60 8.25
CA ARG A 85 -5.91 6.56 9.29
C ARG A 85 -7.22 5.79 9.19
N MET A 86 -7.15 4.48 9.41
CA MET A 86 -8.29 3.59 9.36
C MET A 86 -8.25 2.62 10.54
N ARG A 87 -9.39 2.46 11.21
CA ARG A 87 -9.51 1.46 12.27
C ARG A 87 -9.77 0.10 11.66
N VAL A 88 -8.95 -0.90 11.99
CA VAL A 88 -9.00 -2.25 11.41
C VAL A 88 -8.96 -3.29 12.51
N GLY A 89 -9.87 -4.25 12.44
CA GLY A 89 -9.78 -5.50 13.22
C GLY A 89 -8.89 -6.48 12.47
N LEU A 90 -7.66 -6.68 12.94
CA LEU A 90 -6.75 -7.68 12.40
C LEU A 90 -7.14 -9.05 12.90
N VAL A 91 -7.29 -10.01 11.99
CA VAL A 91 -7.74 -11.38 12.29
C VAL A 91 -6.62 -12.39 12.13
N ALA A 92 -5.83 -12.26 11.06
CA ALA A 92 -4.78 -13.23 10.74
C ALA A 92 -3.70 -12.60 9.87
N GLU A 93 -2.49 -13.12 10.02
CA GLU A 93 -1.43 -13.00 9.04
C GLU A 93 -1.64 -14.01 7.90
N ILE A 94 -1.32 -13.63 6.67
CA ILE A 94 -1.46 -14.48 5.48
C ILE A 94 -0.09 -14.99 5.06
N ASP A 95 0.09 -16.29 5.16
CA ASP A 95 1.28 -16.96 4.63
C ASP A 95 1.21 -17.03 3.10
N ARG A 96 2.26 -16.59 2.42
CA ARG A 96 2.39 -16.71 0.96
C ARG A 96 3.66 -17.43 0.56
N PRO A 97 3.63 -18.29 -0.46
CA PRO A 97 4.84 -18.98 -0.94
C PRO A 97 5.94 -18.01 -1.34
N GLY A 98 7.12 -18.15 -0.76
CA GLY A 98 8.29 -17.35 -1.10
C GLY A 98 8.45 -16.05 -0.33
N GLN A 99 7.55 -15.73 0.60
CA GLN A 99 7.77 -14.67 1.58
C GLN A 99 8.98 -14.96 2.45
N THR A 100 9.65 -13.91 2.89
CA THR A 100 10.69 -13.97 3.93
C THR A 100 10.00 -13.85 5.30
N GLY A 101 10.72 -14.08 6.39
CA GLY A 101 10.20 -13.81 7.75
C GLY A 101 10.07 -12.32 8.06
N LEU A 102 10.44 -11.44 7.12
CA LEU A 102 10.35 -9.98 7.22
C LEU A 102 9.21 -9.41 6.36
N ASP A 103 8.64 -10.20 5.45
CA ASP A 103 7.43 -9.86 4.73
C ASP A 103 6.20 -10.18 5.58
N GLY A 104 5.15 -9.38 5.47
CA GLY A 104 3.86 -9.66 6.09
C GLY A 104 2.70 -9.28 5.17
N ALA A 105 1.61 -10.00 5.31
CA ALA A 105 0.33 -9.62 4.75
C ALA A 105 -0.75 -9.88 5.79
N MET A 106 -1.60 -8.89 6.03
CA MET A 106 -2.61 -8.93 7.07
C MET A 106 -4.01 -9.04 6.47
N TYR A 107 -4.82 -9.93 7.05
CA TYR A 107 -6.25 -10.00 6.80
C TYR A 107 -7.02 -9.38 7.97
N GLY A 108 -7.99 -8.55 7.66
CA GLY A 108 -8.80 -7.90 8.69
C GLY A 108 -10.11 -7.34 8.18
N TRP A 109 -10.81 -6.62 9.07
CA TRP A 109 -12.10 -5.98 8.83
C TRP A 109 -12.01 -4.48 9.10
N VAL A 110 -12.54 -3.68 8.18
CA VAL A 110 -12.61 -2.22 8.32
C VAL A 110 -13.73 -1.83 9.27
N ASN A 111 -13.49 -0.83 10.12
CA ASN A 111 -14.44 -0.29 11.10
C ASN A 111 -15.08 -1.36 12.01
N PRO A 112 -14.29 -2.15 12.73
CA PRO A 112 -14.82 -3.15 13.65
C PRO A 112 -15.72 -2.49 14.74
N PRO A 113 -16.85 -3.11 15.09
CA PRO A 113 -17.72 -2.58 16.14
C PRO A 113 -17.10 -2.83 17.53
N GLY A 114 -16.77 -1.75 18.26
CA GLY A 114 -16.08 -1.87 19.54
C GLY A 114 -14.76 -2.61 19.39
N ASP A 115 -14.53 -3.63 20.24
CA ASP A 115 -13.30 -4.45 20.23
C ASP A 115 -13.47 -5.77 19.47
N ASP A 116 -14.55 -5.95 18.69
CA ASP A 116 -14.79 -7.14 17.89
C ASP A 116 -14.00 -7.06 16.57
N ALA A 117 -12.78 -7.59 16.60
CA ALA A 117 -11.89 -7.57 15.46
C ALA A 117 -12.33 -8.45 14.27
N GLU A 118 -13.26 -9.41 14.49
CA GLU A 118 -13.64 -10.42 13.51
C GLU A 118 -14.86 -10.00 12.64
N SER A 119 -15.32 -8.75 12.78
CA SER A 119 -16.41 -8.17 12.00
C SER A 119 -16.18 -6.69 11.67
N GLY A 120 -16.89 -6.17 10.67
CA GLY A 120 -16.76 -4.78 10.23
C GLY A 120 -17.55 -4.49 8.96
N ASP A 121 -17.31 -3.36 8.33
CA ASP A 121 -18.00 -2.93 7.12
C ASP A 121 -17.68 -3.86 5.93
N TYR A 122 -16.41 -4.21 5.76
CA TYR A 122 -15.94 -5.17 4.74
C TYR A 122 -14.56 -5.71 5.11
N PRO A 123 -14.20 -6.92 4.62
CA PRO A 123 -12.87 -7.47 4.83
C PRO A 123 -11.85 -6.84 3.86
N LEU A 124 -10.57 -6.84 4.25
CA LEU A 124 -9.47 -6.44 3.38
C LEU A 124 -8.23 -7.30 3.61
N VAL A 125 -7.31 -7.23 2.65
CA VAL A 125 -5.93 -7.71 2.78
C VAL A 125 -5.01 -6.58 2.37
N PHE A 126 -3.95 -6.36 3.13
CA PHE A 126 -2.88 -5.43 2.79
C PHE A 126 -1.51 -6.04 3.09
N ASP A 127 -0.51 -5.64 2.33
CA ASP A 127 0.87 -5.98 2.61
C ASP A 127 1.42 -5.01 3.66
N CYS A 128 2.13 -5.56 4.66
CA CYS A 128 2.60 -4.84 5.84
C CYS A 128 4.14 -4.75 5.75
N PRO A 129 4.72 -3.59 5.37
CA PRO A 129 6.16 -3.48 5.18
C PRO A 129 6.96 -3.59 6.47
N ASP A 130 6.33 -3.30 7.61
CA ASP A 130 6.86 -3.30 8.97
C ASP A 130 6.41 -4.53 9.79
N ALA A 131 5.92 -5.60 9.13
CA ALA A 131 5.28 -6.76 9.78
C ALA A 131 6.11 -7.35 10.92
N ALA A 132 7.43 -7.50 10.77
CA ALA A 132 8.28 -8.06 11.80
C ALA A 132 8.44 -7.16 13.04
N MET A 133 8.11 -5.87 12.96
CA MET A 133 8.04 -4.99 14.14
C MET A 133 6.85 -5.35 15.04
N HIS A 134 5.84 -5.98 14.49
CA HIS A 134 4.59 -6.36 15.13
C HIS A 134 4.50 -7.87 15.43
N ALA A 135 5.63 -8.59 15.43
CA ALA A 135 5.69 -10.04 15.64
C ALA A 135 5.12 -10.51 17.00
N GLU A 136 5.04 -9.62 17.98
CA GLU A 136 4.47 -9.90 19.32
C GLU A 136 2.97 -9.57 19.40
N LEU A 137 2.35 -9.07 18.32
CA LEU A 137 0.94 -8.70 18.32
C LEU A 137 0.06 -9.94 18.43
N GLU A 138 -0.77 -10.00 19.47
CA GLU A 138 -1.73 -11.10 19.66
C GLU A 138 -2.98 -10.87 18.78
N LEU A 139 -3.20 -11.74 17.80
CA LEU A 139 -4.39 -11.71 16.94
C LEU A 139 -5.50 -12.64 17.50
N PRO A 140 -6.80 -12.29 17.35
CA PRO A 140 -7.31 -11.08 16.71
C PRO A 140 -7.25 -9.84 17.62
N CYS A 141 -7.02 -8.66 17.03
CA CYS A 141 -6.98 -7.38 17.76
C CYS A 141 -7.45 -6.21 16.89
N VAL A 142 -7.80 -5.10 17.52
CA VAL A 142 -8.19 -3.87 16.82
C VAL A 142 -7.04 -2.89 16.89
N VAL A 143 -6.65 -2.35 15.73
CA VAL A 143 -5.53 -1.41 15.58
C VAL A 143 -5.92 -0.25 14.68
N THR A 144 -5.11 0.79 14.71
CA THR A 144 -5.12 1.85 13.69
C THR A 144 -4.11 1.52 12.61
N VAL A 145 -4.53 1.63 11.33
CA VAL A 145 -3.68 1.36 10.16
C VAL A 145 -3.62 2.61 9.30
N GLN A 146 -2.41 3.00 8.89
CA GLN A 146 -2.21 3.90 7.78
C GLN A 146 -2.22 3.03 6.51
N LEU A 147 -3.16 3.27 5.59
CA LEU A 147 -3.35 2.44 4.39
C LEU A 147 -3.12 3.26 3.12
N ALA A 148 -2.12 2.85 2.35
CA ALA A 148 -1.80 3.40 1.05
C ALA A 148 -2.22 2.47 -0.10
N ALA A 149 -2.82 3.05 -1.14
CA ALA A 149 -3.32 2.37 -2.33
C ALA A 149 -2.50 2.78 -3.55
N PHE A 150 -1.70 1.85 -4.08
CA PHE A 150 -0.80 2.05 -5.21
C PHE A 150 -1.53 1.71 -6.51
N ALA A 151 -1.69 2.68 -7.39
CA ALA A 151 -2.50 2.53 -8.58
C ALA A 151 -1.84 1.61 -9.64
N HIS A 152 -2.58 0.60 -10.09
CA HIS A 152 -2.24 -0.18 -11.29
C HIS A 152 -2.92 0.40 -12.54
N HIS A 153 -4.12 0.92 -12.39
CA HIS A 153 -4.86 1.70 -13.38
C HIS A 153 -5.76 2.70 -12.65
N LEU A 154 -6.02 3.83 -13.28
CA LEU A 154 -6.74 4.94 -12.70
C LEU A 154 -7.62 5.63 -13.75
N SER A 155 -8.88 5.83 -13.41
CA SER A 155 -9.83 6.67 -14.14
C SER A 155 -10.22 7.85 -13.27
N VAL A 156 -10.41 9.01 -13.87
CA VAL A 156 -10.67 10.27 -13.16
C VAL A 156 -11.85 10.99 -13.80
N TRP A 157 -12.76 11.50 -13.00
CA TRP A 157 -13.90 12.36 -13.37
C TRP A 157 -13.82 13.69 -12.61
N ASP A 158 -14.28 14.75 -13.24
CA ASP A 158 -14.17 16.09 -12.66
C ASP A 158 -14.99 16.24 -11.38
N ASP A 159 -16.14 15.54 -11.29
CA ASP A 159 -17.05 15.50 -10.15
C ASP A 159 -17.98 14.27 -10.20
N VAL A 160 -18.87 14.15 -9.23
CA VAL A 160 -19.87 13.05 -9.14
C VAL A 160 -20.85 13.07 -10.30
N ASP A 161 -21.29 14.25 -10.74
CA ASP A 161 -22.23 14.39 -11.86
C ASP A 161 -21.60 13.93 -13.18
N ASP A 162 -20.30 14.15 -13.35
CA ASP A 162 -19.52 13.66 -14.50
C ASP A 162 -19.37 12.14 -14.45
N TYR A 163 -19.07 11.60 -13.27
CA TYR A 163 -19.00 10.15 -13.02
C TYR A 163 -20.32 9.47 -13.35
N ASP A 164 -21.44 9.95 -12.78
CA ASP A 164 -22.76 9.36 -12.97
C ASP A 164 -23.19 9.42 -14.45
N ARG A 165 -22.90 10.53 -15.14
CA ARG A 165 -23.27 10.73 -16.54
C ARG A 165 -22.50 9.81 -17.49
N GLU A 166 -21.19 9.63 -17.27
CA GLU A 166 -20.37 8.75 -18.13
C GLU A 166 -20.69 7.26 -17.91
N ARG A 167 -21.25 6.92 -16.76
CA ARG A 167 -21.59 5.55 -16.40
C ARG A 167 -23.09 5.23 -16.44
N ASP A 168 -23.93 6.19 -16.84
CA ASP A 168 -25.35 5.98 -16.97
C ASP A 168 -25.67 4.89 -18.02
N GLY A 169 -26.36 3.83 -17.58
CA GLY A 169 -26.65 2.65 -18.40
C GLY A 169 -25.58 1.56 -18.41
N ASP A 170 -24.50 1.68 -17.61
CA ASP A 170 -23.54 0.61 -17.37
C ASP A 170 -24.07 -0.32 -16.27
N ASP A 171 -24.40 -1.58 -16.63
CA ASP A 171 -24.92 -2.58 -15.68
C ASP A 171 -23.90 -2.93 -14.56
N THR A 172 -22.65 -2.51 -14.71
CA THR A 172 -21.55 -2.72 -13.73
C THR A 172 -21.17 -1.45 -12.99
N GLN A 173 -22.02 -0.42 -13.01
CA GLN A 173 -21.74 0.84 -12.32
C GLN A 173 -21.59 0.61 -10.81
N LEU A 174 -20.40 0.96 -10.32
CA LEU A 174 -20.13 1.04 -8.88
C LEU A 174 -20.70 2.36 -8.33
N SER A 175 -20.98 2.39 -7.03
CA SER A 175 -21.20 3.64 -6.32
C SER A 175 -19.98 4.55 -6.49
N SER A 176 -20.19 5.88 -6.48
CA SER A 176 -19.09 6.85 -6.46
C SER A 176 -18.21 6.76 -5.21
N GLN A 177 -18.65 5.98 -4.21
CA GLN A 177 -17.85 5.55 -3.06
C GLN A 177 -18.00 4.03 -2.91
N ALA A 178 -16.98 3.27 -3.28
CA ALA A 178 -16.98 1.82 -3.23
C ALA A 178 -15.58 1.29 -2.88
N PHE A 179 -15.55 0.19 -2.13
CA PHE A 179 -14.35 -0.59 -1.90
C PHE A 179 -14.68 -2.08 -2.13
N ILE A 180 -14.01 -2.70 -3.10
CA ILE A 180 -14.17 -4.12 -3.41
C ILE A 180 -12.84 -4.81 -3.13
N PRO A 181 -12.75 -5.68 -2.11
CA PRO A 181 -11.54 -6.44 -1.79
C PRO A 181 -11.31 -7.55 -2.82
N ALA A 182 -10.96 -7.18 -4.05
CA ALA A 182 -10.87 -8.08 -5.19
C ALA A 182 -9.83 -9.20 -5.01
N GLY A 183 -8.80 -8.95 -4.19
CA GLY A 183 -7.80 -9.95 -3.83
C GLY A 183 -8.32 -11.09 -2.95
N LEU A 184 -9.52 -10.97 -2.37
CA LEU A 184 -10.23 -12.02 -1.63
C LEU A 184 -11.14 -12.86 -2.52
N LEU A 185 -11.43 -12.42 -3.75
CA LEU A 185 -12.32 -13.15 -4.67
C LEU A 185 -11.63 -14.43 -5.14
N ARG A 186 -12.34 -15.54 -5.01
CA ARG A 186 -11.87 -16.87 -5.42
C ARG A 186 -12.64 -17.34 -6.64
N PRO A 187 -11.97 -17.95 -7.63
CA PRO A 187 -12.68 -18.62 -8.72
C PRO A 187 -13.58 -19.75 -8.18
N GLU A 188 -14.80 -19.88 -8.71
CA GLU A 188 -15.66 -20.99 -8.36
C GLU A 188 -15.05 -22.32 -8.81
N GLY A 189 -15.02 -23.31 -7.91
CA GLY A 189 -14.59 -24.68 -8.21
C GLY A 189 -13.08 -24.92 -8.12
N ASP A 190 -12.30 -23.94 -7.64
CA ASP A 190 -10.89 -24.17 -7.33
C ASP A 190 -10.76 -24.86 -5.96
N GLU A 191 -10.26 -26.11 -5.95
CA GLU A 191 -10.11 -26.90 -4.73
C GLU A 191 -8.89 -26.45 -3.88
N ASP A 192 -7.91 -25.74 -4.50
CA ASP A 192 -6.71 -25.22 -3.82
C ASP A 192 -6.41 -23.80 -4.31
N PRO A 193 -7.23 -22.80 -3.94
CA PRO A 193 -7.06 -21.45 -4.41
C PRO A 193 -5.76 -20.82 -3.86
N PRO A 194 -5.10 -19.96 -4.63
CA PRO A 194 -3.93 -19.24 -4.14
C PRO A 194 -4.30 -18.40 -2.90
N PRO A 195 -3.33 -18.11 -2.04
CA PRO A 195 -3.56 -17.24 -0.89
C PRO A 195 -4.07 -15.86 -1.35
N PRO A 196 -4.86 -15.18 -0.52
CA PRO A 196 -5.36 -13.83 -0.80
C PRO A 196 -4.23 -12.85 -1.12
N VAL A 197 -4.51 -11.88 -1.99
CA VAL A 197 -3.56 -10.83 -2.35
C VAL A 197 -4.06 -9.46 -1.90
N ALA A 198 -3.13 -8.54 -1.63
CA ALA A 198 -3.41 -7.17 -1.21
C ALA A 198 -3.88 -6.32 -2.40
N TYR A 199 -5.06 -6.62 -2.96
CA TYR A 199 -5.59 -5.93 -4.14
C TYR A 199 -7.06 -5.57 -3.95
N ALA A 200 -7.39 -4.30 -4.26
CA ALA A 200 -8.76 -3.81 -4.22
C ALA A 200 -9.11 -3.01 -5.48
N ILE A 201 -10.41 -3.00 -5.82
CA ILE A 201 -11.00 -2.03 -6.73
C ILE A 201 -11.66 -0.96 -5.86
N VAL A 202 -11.23 0.28 -6.03
CA VAL A 202 -11.69 1.42 -5.22
C VAL A 202 -12.29 2.47 -6.13
N THR A 203 -13.43 3.03 -5.69
CA THR A 203 -13.99 4.28 -6.23
C THR A 203 -14.20 5.23 -5.07
N GLY A 204 -13.84 6.50 -5.22
CA GLY A 204 -13.99 7.46 -4.12
C GLY A 204 -13.87 8.91 -4.54
N HIS A 205 -14.26 9.77 -3.61
CA HIS A 205 -14.21 11.22 -3.77
C HIS A 205 -12.87 11.76 -3.25
N VAL A 206 -12.22 12.56 -4.05
CA VAL A 206 -10.97 13.22 -3.69
C VAL A 206 -11.24 14.33 -2.68
N LEU A 207 -10.63 14.25 -1.52
CA LEU A 207 -10.69 15.26 -0.46
C LEU A 207 -9.53 16.25 -0.59
N ALA A 208 -8.35 15.76 -0.98
CA ALA A 208 -7.17 16.55 -1.26
C ALA A 208 -6.31 15.84 -2.32
N ALA A 209 -5.59 16.59 -3.13
CA ALA A 209 -4.68 16.01 -4.12
C ALA A 209 -3.51 16.94 -4.39
N GLU A 210 -2.35 16.35 -4.65
CA GLU A 210 -1.13 17.07 -4.95
C GLU A 210 -0.22 16.26 -5.87
N VAL A 211 0.43 16.93 -6.80
CA VAL A 211 1.55 16.34 -7.54
C VAL A 211 2.81 16.58 -6.73
N ARG A 212 3.39 15.51 -6.21
CA ARG A 212 4.60 15.51 -5.38
C ARG A 212 5.82 15.07 -6.17
N GLU A 213 6.99 15.37 -5.66
CA GLU A 213 8.27 14.95 -6.22
C GLU A 213 9.01 14.07 -5.22
N ASN A 214 9.47 12.91 -5.67
CA ASN A 214 10.28 12.03 -4.80
C ASN A 214 11.68 12.65 -4.64
N PRO A 215 12.12 12.94 -3.40
CA PRO A 215 13.39 13.63 -3.15
C PRO A 215 14.62 12.79 -3.56
N LEU A 216 14.48 11.47 -3.61
CA LEU A 216 15.56 10.58 -4.01
C LEU A 216 15.83 10.62 -5.52
N THR A 217 14.78 10.77 -6.34
CA THR A 217 14.86 10.61 -7.81
C THR A 217 14.57 11.89 -8.58
N GLY A 218 13.86 12.86 -7.99
CA GLY A 218 13.31 14.03 -8.67
C GLY A 218 12.12 13.73 -9.59
N LEU A 219 11.61 12.48 -9.61
CA LEU A 219 10.45 12.12 -10.41
C LEU A 219 9.16 12.47 -9.70
N ARG A 220 8.18 12.96 -10.49
CA ARG A 220 6.87 13.32 -9.96
C ARG A 220 5.93 12.14 -9.91
N TYR A 221 5.07 12.16 -8.92
CA TYR A 221 3.95 11.23 -8.74
C TYR A 221 2.72 11.99 -8.24
N GLN A 222 1.55 11.39 -8.40
CA GLN A 222 0.30 11.92 -7.88
C GLN A 222 0.01 11.32 -6.51
N TRP A 223 -0.32 12.14 -5.54
CA TRP A 223 -0.95 11.76 -4.28
C TRP A 223 -2.37 12.31 -4.20
N ALA A 224 -3.29 11.57 -3.57
CA ALA A 224 -4.62 12.04 -3.23
C ALA A 224 -5.14 11.33 -1.97
N ALA A 225 -5.77 12.09 -1.06
CA ALA A 225 -6.63 11.56 0.00
C ALA A 225 -8.03 11.33 -0.57
N VAL A 226 -8.52 10.10 -0.54
CA VAL A 226 -9.75 9.70 -1.22
C VAL A 226 -10.72 9.05 -0.24
N ALA A 227 -11.89 9.67 -0.07
CA ALA A 227 -12.99 9.12 0.72
C ALA A 227 -13.70 8.01 -0.06
N THR A 228 -13.70 6.82 0.50
CA THR A 228 -14.36 5.64 -0.06
C THR A 228 -15.46 5.13 0.88
N HIS A 229 -16.10 4.01 0.55
CA HIS A 229 -16.93 3.32 1.52
C HIS A 229 -16.03 2.80 2.67
N GLY A 230 -16.37 3.15 3.90
CA GLY A 230 -15.68 2.69 5.12
C GLY A 230 -14.47 3.51 5.56
N GLY A 231 -14.02 4.51 4.79
CA GLY A 231 -12.92 5.37 5.24
C GLY A 231 -12.20 6.13 4.14
N THR A 232 -11.12 6.77 4.52
CA THR A 232 -10.25 7.54 3.62
C THR A 232 -8.94 6.80 3.42
N LEU A 233 -8.47 6.76 2.16
CA LEU A 233 -7.22 6.12 1.75
C LEU A 233 -6.26 7.16 1.17
N ASP A 234 -4.97 6.95 1.38
CA ASP A 234 -3.93 7.60 0.60
C ASP A 234 -3.74 6.86 -0.73
N ILE A 235 -4.06 7.50 -1.85
CA ILE A 235 -3.82 6.95 -3.19
C ILE A 235 -2.55 7.57 -3.76
N VAL A 236 -1.66 6.73 -4.30
CA VAL A 236 -0.48 7.16 -5.05
C VAL A 236 -0.47 6.54 -6.45
N ALA A 237 -0.06 7.35 -7.44
CA ALA A 237 -0.04 6.93 -8.83
C ALA A 237 1.12 7.55 -9.60
N GLU A 238 1.73 6.77 -10.50
CA GLU A 238 2.67 7.33 -11.46
C GLU A 238 1.96 8.31 -12.41
N MET A 239 2.68 9.36 -12.85
CA MET A 239 2.08 10.41 -13.68
C MET A 239 1.53 9.90 -15.02
N SER A 240 2.00 8.76 -15.53
CA SER A 240 1.51 8.17 -16.78
C SER A 240 0.08 7.63 -16.69
N LEU A 241 -0.40 7.31 -15.49
CA LEU A 241 -1.77 6.86 -15.22
C LEU A 241 -2.76 8.02 -15.05
N VAL A 242 -2.25 9.25 -14.82
CA VAL A 242 -3.08 10.43 -14.56
C VAL A 242 -3.49 11.07 -15.88
N THR A 243 -4.67 10.72 -16.38
CA THR A 243 -5.17 11.19 -17.68
C THR A 243 -5.93 12.51 -17.62
N ARG A 244 -6.43 12.87 -16.43
CA ARG A 244 -7.07 14.16 -16.10
C ARG A 244 -6.48 14.70 -14.81
N GLU A 245 -6.56 16.00 -14.59
CA GLU A 245 -6.17 16.63 -13.32
C GLU A 245 -7.00 16.06 -12.17
N ILE A 246 -6.32 15.64 -11.10
CA ILE A 246 -6.96 15.19 -9.86
C ILE A 246 -6.96 16.36 -8.89
N ARG A 247 -8.13 16.74 -8.41
CA ARG A 247 -8.34 17.85 -7.47
C ARG A 247 -9.42 17.51 -6.46
N GLU A 248 -9.55 18.30 -5.44
CA GLU A 248 -10.67 18.22 -4.49
C GLU A 248 -12.02 18.22 -5.23
N GLY A 249 -12.91 17.29 -4.89
CA GLY A 249 -14.21 17.07 -5.51
C GLY A 249 -14.19 16.14 -6.72
N SER A 250 -13.03 15.80 -7.31
CA SER A 250 -12.93 14.77 -8.34
C SER A 250 -13.39 13.40 -7.82
N VAL A 251 -13.85 12.55 -8.73
CA VAL A 251 -14.04 11.13 -8.46
C VAL A 251 -12.92 10.35 -9.11
N VAL A 252 -12.34 9.41 -8.39
CA VAL A 252 -11.33 8.48 -8.92
C VAL A 252 -11.81 7.05 -8.77
N SER A 253 -11.49 6.20 -9.75
CA SER A 253 -11.76 4.76 -9.69
C SER A 253 -10.62 3.99 -10.31
N GLY A 254 -10.25 2.86 -9.72
CA GLY A 254 -9.12 2.08 -10.21
C GLY A 254 -8.93 0.76 -9.49
N GLY A 255 -7.86 0.06 -9.88
CA GLY A 255 -7.35 -1.11 -9.19
C GLY A 255 -6.03 -0.79 -8.52
N PHE A 256 -5.90 -1.23 -7.26
CA PHE A 256 -4.82 -0.82 -6.39
C PHE A 256 -4.20 -1.99 -5.64
N TRP A 257 -2.88 -1.99 -5.54
CA TRP A 257 -2.20 -2.74 -4.51
C TRP A 257 -2.26 -1.96 -3.19
N LEU A 258 -2.51 -2.67 -2.09
CA LEU A 258 -2.65 -2.09 -0.76
C LEU A 258 -1.42 -2.37 0.08
N SER A 259 -0.80 -1.33 0.60
CA SER A 259 0.28 -1.38 1.59
C SER A 259 -0.15 -0.64 2.84
N GLY A 260 0.00 -1.26 4.02
CA GLY A 260 -0.47 -0.68 5.27
C GLY A 260 0.55 -0.83 6.40
N GLN A 261 0.68 0.19 7.21
CA GLN A 261 1.45 0.19 8.46
C GLN A 261 0.51 0.23 9.65
N ILE A 262 0.85 -0.54 10.68
CA ILE A 262 0.18 -0.46 11.99
C ILE A 262 0.79 0.73 12.72
N VAL A 263 -0.05 1.69 13.12
CA VAL A 263 0.38 2.91 13.81
C VAL A 263 -0.15 2.93 15.24
N ASP A 264 0.64 3.43 16.17
CA ASP A 264 0.23 3.58 17.56
C ASP A 264 -0.87 4.64 17.70
N ASP A 265 -1.83 4.41 18.61
CA ASP A 265 -2.94 5.34 18.85
C ASP A 265 -2.46 6.72 19.38
N GLU A 266 -1.25 6.81 19.92
CA GLU A 266 -0.66 8.07 20.38
C GLU A 266 -0.29 8.97 19.21
N ASP A 267 0.18 8.40 18.11
CA ASP A 267 0.50 9.14 16.86
C ASP A 267 -0.77 9.61 16.13
N ALA A 268 -1.90 8.90 16.32
CA ALA A 268 -3.18 9.25 15.72
C ALA A 268 -3.83 10.51 16.33
N LEU A 269 -3.42 10.91 17.54
CA LEU A 269 -4.02 12.05 18.27
C LEU A 269 -3.30 13.38 18.01
N ASP A 270 -2.02 13.37 17.63
CA ASP A 270 -1.24 14.60 17.38
C ASP A 270 -1.64 15.27 16.06
N ASP A 271 -1.98 14.50 15.02
CA ASP A 271 -2.45 15.03 13.72
C ASP A 271 -3.86 15.68 13.78
N ALA A 272 -4.70 15.29 14.76
CA ALA A 272 -6.04 15.84 14.91
C ALA A 272 -6.07 17.22 15.62
N THR A 273 -4.94 17.68 16.17
CA THR A 273 -4.88 18.90 17.00
C THR A 273 -4.36 20.11 16.21
N ASP A 274 -3.78 19.91 15.02
CA ASP A 274 -3.24 20.98 14.16
C ASP A 274 -4.10 21.29 12.90
N ALA A 275 -5.35 20.80 12.81
CA ALA A 275 -6.27 21.03 11.70
C ALA A 275 -7.35 22.09 12.01
#